data_796eb31df76947fe1252f8003c140eaa
#
_entry.id   796eb31df76947fe1252f8003c140eaa
#
_cell.length_a   1.000
_cell.length_b   1.000
_cell.length_c   1.000
_cell.angle_alpha   90.00
_cell.angle_beta   90.00
_cell.angle_gamma   90.00
#
_symmetry.space_group_name_H-M   'P 1'
#
loop_
_entity.id
_entity.type
_entity.pdbx_description
1 polymer ?
#
loop_
_entity_poly.entity_id
_entity_poly.type
_entity_poly.pdbx_seq_one_letter_code
_entity_poly.pdbx_strand_id
1 'polypeptide(L)'
;AFGHFQLGGVCTKLSQILNNEMRITSRSIELGTVQRSAAHLQSLTDVNEAIEVGRQGVRYAIAGITDVMITMNRVSTDPYKIEYSKHPLSEIANFERVMPPEMINEEGNGITSEFIKYVNPLIQGENTPPYLDGVQQFSIMKQKQ
;
A
#
# COMPACT_ATOMS: atom_id res chain seq x y z
N ALA A 1 2.34 3.19 23.80
CA ALA A 1 2.52 4.09 22.64
C ALA A 1 3.92 3.84 22.10
N PHE A 2 4.05 3.39 20.87
CA PHE A 2 5.33 2.98 20.27
C PHE A 2 6.17 4.16 19.76
N GLY A 3 5.96 5.38 20.24
CA GLY A 3 6.76 6.55 19.88
C GLY A 3 6.60 7.07 18.45
N HIS A 4 5.64 6.54 17.69
CA HIS A 4 5.35 7.03 16.34
C HIS A 4 4.53 8.31 16.40
N PHE A 5 4.94 9.31 15.60
CA PHE A 5 4.14 10.51 15.41
C PHE A 5 2.82 10.17 14.74
N GLN A 6 1.73 10.68 15.28
CA GLN A 6 0.44 10.57 14.62
C GLN A 6 0.40 11.55 13.43
N LEU A 7 0.48 10.99 12.22
CA LEU A 7 0.39 11.76 10.99
C LEU A 7 -1.07 12.03 10.64
N GLY A 8 -1.38 13.24 10.18
CA GLY A 8 -2.73 13.63 9.72
C GLY A 8 -3.11 15.04 10.14
N GLY A 9 -4.25 15.52 9.64
CA GLY A 9 -4.79 16.84 9.97
C GLY A 9 -4.10 18.02 9.27
N VAL A 10 -3.17 17.79 8.35
CA VAL A 10 -2.46 18.86 7.61
C VAL A 10 -3.43 19.70 6.80
N CYS A 11 -4.37 19.09 6.08
CA CYS A 11 -5.38 19.79 5.30
C CYS A 11 -6.26 20.68 6.17
N THR A 12 -6.69 20.16 7.33
CA THR A 12 -7.50 20.92 8.29
C THR A 12 -6.72 22.10 8.86
N LYS A 13 -5.46 21.89 9.24
CA LYS A 13 -4.60 22.97 9.76
C LYS A 13 -4.35 24.04 8.71
N LEU A 14 -4.06 23.66 7.48
CA LEU A 14 -3.87 24.59 6.37
C LEU A 14 -5.14 25.39 6.07
N SER A 15 -6.31 24.73 6.05
CA SER A 15 -7.60 25.42 5.89
C SER A 15 -7.86 26.43 7.00
N GLN A 16 -7.53 26.11 8.25
CA GLN A 16 -7.64 27.05 9.38
C GLN A 16 -6.74 28.29 9.18
N ILE A 17 -5.49 28.11 8.75
CA ILE A 17 -4.56 29.21 8.47
C ILE A 17 -5.13 30.12 7.38
N LEU A 18 -5.56 29.54 6.25
CA LEU A 18 -6.14 30.29 5.14
C LEU A 18 -7.38 31.08 5.56
N ASN A 19 -8.27 30.47 6.34
CA ASN A 19 -9.50 31.12 6.80
C ASN A 19 -9.21 32.24 7.82
N ASN A 20 -8.33 31.99 8.80
CA ASN A 20 -8.13 32.90 9.93
C ASN A 20 -7.14 34.03 9.63
N GLU A 21 -6.04 33.69 8.97
CA GLU A 21 -4.96 34.66 8.75
C GLU A 21 -5.09 35.38 7.40
N MET A 22 -5.53 34.67 6.36
CA MET A 22 -5.64 35.23 5.01
C MET A 22 -7.08 35.62 4.64
N ARG A 23 -8.09 35.28 5.47
CA ARG A 23 -9.51 35.47 5.21
C ARG A 23 -10.01 34.89 3.90
N ILE A 24 -9.38 33.79 3.47
CA ILE A 24 -9.76 33.03 2.29
C ILE A 24 -10.63 31.86 2.73
N THR A 25 -11.89 31.84 2.27
CA THR A 25 -12.78 30.71 2.54
C THR A 25 -12.25 29.46 1.87
N SER A 26 -11.86 28.47 2.66
CA SER A 26 -11.29 27.20 2.18
C SER A 26 -11.97 26.02 2.84
N ARG A 27 -11.98 24.88 2.13
CA ARG A 27 -12.46 23.60 2.63
C ARG A 27 -11.35 22.58 2.48
N SER A 28 -11.19 21.73 3.49
CA SER A 28 -10.21 20.63 3.44
C SER A 28 -10.92 19.31 3.16
N ILE A 29 -10.28 18.50 2.32
CA ILE A 29 -10.69 17.12 2.05
C ILE A 29 -9.45 16.26 2.25
N GLU A 30 -9.48 15.36 3.22
CA GLU A 30 -8.45 14.32 3.40
C GLU A 30 -8.95 13.01 2.78
N LEU A 31 -8.12 12.44 1.90
CA LEU A 31 -8.37 11.10 1.37
C LEU A 31 -8.06 10.07 2.47
N GLY A 32 -9.10 9.48 3.01
CA GLY A 32 -9.00 8.54 4.13
C GLY A 32 -8.85 7.08 3.69
N THR A 33 -8.93 6.18 4.66
CA THR A 33 -8.82 4.73 4.48
C THR A 33 -9.84 4.19 3.47
N VAL A 34 -11.03 4.78 3.38
CA VAL A 34 -12.07 4.34 2.43
C VAL A 34 -11.59 4.44 0.98
N GLN A 35 -10.93 5.56 0.61
CA GLN A 35 -10.36 5.70 -0.73
C GLN A 35 -9.17 4.76 -0.97
N ARG A 36 -8.31 4.60 0.03
CA ARG A 36 -7.15 3.70 -0.06
C ARG A 36 -7.55 2.23 -0.20
N SER A 37 -8.67 1.85 0.38
CA SER A 37 -9.19 0.47 0.38
C SER A 37 -10.25 0.22 -0.68
N ALA A 38 -10.50 1.19 -1.56
CA ALA A 38 -11.54 1.08 -2.58
C ALA A 38 -11.11 0.08 -3.67
N ALA A 39 -11.84 -1.02 -3.77
CA ALA A 39 -11.51 -2.13 -4.69
C ALA A 39 -11.43 -1.71 -6.16
N HIS A 40 -12.19 -0.69 -6.58
CA HIS A 40 -12.17 -0.18 -7.95
C HIS A 40 -10.93 0.66 -8.30
N LEU A 41 -10.09 0.98 -7.31
CA LEU A 41 -8.83 1.72 -7.48
C LEU A 41 -7.60 0.83 -7.32
N GLN A 42 -7.78 -0.47 -7.09
CA GLN A 42 -6.68 -1.42 -6.96
C GLN A 42 -6.10 -1.79 -8.32
N SER A 43 -4.79 -1.87 -8.43
CA SER A 43 -4.14 -2.44 -9.60
C SER A 43 -4.24 -3.97 -9.60
N LEU A 44 -4.33 -4.57 -10.77
CA LEU A 44 -4.36 -6.03 -10.90
C LEU A 44 -3.02 -6.65 -10.44
N THR A 45 -1.91 -5.97 -10.67
CA THR A 45 -0.58 -6.40 -10.19
C THR A 45 -0.59 -6.54 -8.67
N ASP A 46 -1.00 -5.50 -7.96
CA ASP A 46 -1.02 -5.49 -6.49
C ASP A 46 -1.95 -6.57 -5.91
N VAL A 47 -3.14 -6.74 -6.51
CA VAL A 47 -4.10 -7.78 -6.12
C VAL A 47 -3.50 -9.18 -6.29
N ASN A 48 -2.87 -9.47 -7.43
CA ASN A 48 -2.28 -10.77 -7.70
C ASN A 48 -1.11 -11.06 -6.75
N GLU A 49 -0.27 -10.08 -6.49
CA GLU A 49 0.84 -10.20 -5.54
C GLU A 49 0.35 -10.44 -4.12
N ALA A 50 -0.67 -9.71 -3.66
CA ALA A 50 -1.27 -9.90 -2.36
C ALA A 50 -1.88 -11.31 -2.19
N ILE A 51 -2.57 -11.83 -3.22
CA ILE A 51 -3.11 -13.19 -3.23
C ILE A 51 -1.99 -14.21 -3.11
N GLU A 52 -0.89 -14.04 -3.85
CA GLU A 52 0.21 -15.01 -3.82
C GLU A 52 0.97 -14.95 -2.48
N VAL A 53 1.18 -13.77 -1.90
CA VAL A 53 1.71 -13.63 -0.52
C VAL A 53 0.87 -14.44 0.47
N GLY A 54 -0.45 -14.33 0.39
CA GLY A 54 -1.37 -15.11 1.23
C GLY A 54 -1.21 -16.62 1.03
N ARG A 55 -1.09 -17.08 -0.23
CA ARG A 55 -0.85 -18.49 -0.55
C ARG A 55 0.47 -19.01 0.01
N GLN A 56 1.55 -18.22 -0.13
CA GLN A 56 2.87 -18.57 0.42
C GLN A 56 2.83 -18.65 1.95
N GLY A 57 2.13 -17.73 2.61
CA GLY A 57 1.93 -17.76 4.05
C GLY A 57 1.27 -19.05 4.53
N VAL A 58 0.20 -19.48 3.85
CA VAL A 58 -0.47 -20.75 4.16
C VAL A 58 0.45 -21.96 3.93
N ARG A 59 1.20 -21.97 2.81
CA ARG A 59 2.17 -23.07 2.53
C ARG A 59 3.22 -23.19 3.62
N TYR A 60 3.77 -22.07 4.09
CA TYR A 60 4.76 -22.08 5.17
C TYR A 60 4.14 -22.51 6.51
N ALA A 61 2.95 -22.04 6.82
CA ALA A 61 2.24 -22.47 8.02
C ALA A 61 1.99 -23.99 8.04
N ILE A 62 1.54 -24.56 6.93
CA ILE A 62 1.36 -26.01 6.78
C ILE A 62 2.69 -26.78 6.92
N ALA A 63 3.78 -26.19 6.45
CA ALA A 63 5.12 -26.76 6.60
C ALA A 63 5.71 -26.58 8.02
N GLY A 64 4.96 -26.02 8.97
CA GLY A 64 5.40 -25.79 10.34
C GLY A 64 6.39 -24.63 10.50
N ILE A 65 6.49 -23.75 9.50
CA ILE A 65 7.35 -22.57 9.56
C ILE A 65 6.58 -21.43 10.20
N THR A 66 7.11 -20.86 11.29
CA THR A 66 6.54 -19.75 12.06
C THR A 66 7.53 -18.60 12.17
N ASP A 67 7.08 -17.49 12.74
CA ASP A 67 7.90 -16.30 13.02
C ASP A 67 8.59 -15.68 11.80
N VAL A 68 7.93 -15.77 10.65
CA VAL A 68 8.43 -15.23 9.40
C VAL A 68 7.41 -14.30 8.73
N MET A 69 7.91 -13.32 8.01
CA MET A 69 7.16 -12.51 7.05
C MET A 69 7.44 -12.99 5.64
N ILE A 70 6.40 -13.05 4.80
CA ILE A 70 6.57 -13.29 3.37
C ILE A 70 7.07 -12.00 2.74
N THR A 71 8.17 -12.09 1.99
CA THR A 71 8.77 -10.96 1.29
C THR A 71 8.67 -11.12 -0.21
N MET A 72 8.51 -10.00 -0.90
CA MET A 72 8.49 -9.88 -2.34
C MET A 72 9.81 -9.24 -2.79
N ASN A 73 10.63 -9.99 -3.50
CA ASN A 73 11.92 -9.52 -4.01
C ASN A 73 11.81 -9.27 -5.50
N ARG A 74 11.94 -8.01 -5.92
CA ARG A 74 11.97 -7.68 -7.34
C ARG A 74 13.27 -8.16 -7.94
N VAL A 75 13.18 -9.10 -8.89
CA VAL A 75 14.32 -9.67 -9.61
C VAL A 75 14.52 -9.04 -10.98
N SER A 76 13.48 -8.42 -11.55
CA SER A 76 13.55 -7.66 -12.80
C SER A 76 12.50 -6.55 -12.83
N THR A 77 12.83 -5.44 -13.48
CA THR A 77 11.88 -4.32 -13.70
C THR A 77 11.27 -4.36 -15.10
N ASP A 78 12.03 -4.81 -16.11
CA ASP A 78 11.56 -4.96 -17.49
C ASP A 78 12.11 -6.27 -18.09
N PRO A 79 11.25 -7.29 -18.30
CA PRO A 79 9.88 -7.37 -17.80
C PRO A 79 9.83 -7.43 -16.26
N TYR A 80 8.77 -6.89 -15.67
CA TYR A 80 8.59 -6.92 -14.22
C TYR A 80 8.44 -8.34 -13.69
N LYS A 81 9.26 -8.70 -12.70
CA LYS A 81 9.22 -10.00 -12.04
C LYS A 81 9.60 -9.87 -10.57
N ILE A 82 8.89 -10.63 -9.75
CA ILE A 82 9.18 -10.80 -8.33
C ILE A 82 9.37 -12.27 -7.99
N GLU A 83 10.10 -12.51 -6.91
CA GLU A 83 10.21 -13.80 -6.25
C GLU A 83 9.76 -13.65 -4.80
N TYR A 84 9.08 -14.68 -4.30
CA TYR A 84 8.62 -14.72 -2.92
C TYR A 84 9.62 -15.47 -2.07
N SER A 85 9.96 -14.88 -0.94
CA SER A 85 10.82 -15.50 0.07
C SER A 85 10.24 -15.27 1.47
N LYS A 86 10.98 -15.67 2.47
CA LYS A 86 10.63 -15.47 3.87
C LYS A 86 11.79 -14.83 4.61
N HIS A 87 11.46 -13.96 5.56
CA HIS A 87 12.43 -13.38 6.49
C HIS A 87 11.95 -13.53 7.93
N PRO A 88 12.86 -13.74 8.89
CA PRO A 88 12.51 -13.76 10.31
C PRO A 88 11.86 -12.45 10.75
N LEU A 89 10.80 -12.51 11.54
CA LEU A 89 10.14 -11.31 12.05
C LEU A 89 11.07 -10.44 12.91
N SER A 90 12.02 -11.04 13.60
CA SER A 90 13.02 -10.35 14.42
C SER A 90 13.92 -9.40 13.61
N GLU A 91 14.09 -9.63 12.32
CA GLU A 91 14.91 -8.82 11.43
C GLU A 91 14.11 -7.69 10.74
N ILE A 92 12.78 -7.75 10.82
CA ILE A 92 11.90 -6.82 10.11
C ILE A 92 11.09 -5.97 11.08
N ALA A 93 10.60 -6.57 12.18
CA ALA A 93 9.74 -5.88 13.14
C ALA A 93 10.46 -4.69 13.76
N ASN A 94 9.78 -3.54 13.79
CA ASN A 94 10.28 -2.25 14.30
C ASN A 94 11.42 -1.62 13.49
N PHE A 95 11.74 -2.12 12.31
CA PHE A 95 12.65 -1.45 11.37
C PHE A 95 11.84 -0.74 10.29
N GLU A 96 12.04 0.57 10.18
CA GLU A 96 11.42 1.37 9.15
C GLU A 96 12.30 1.38 7.90
N ARG A 97 11.69 1.11 6.75
CA ARG A 97 12.34 1.27 5.45
C ARG A 97 11.89 2.59 4.83
N VAL A 98 12.78 3.55 4.83
CA VAL A 98 12.53 4.86 4.22
C VAL A 98 12.69 4.80 2.70
N MET A 99 12.06 5.76 2.02
CA MET A 99 12.24 5.94 0.57
C MET A 99 13.69 6.32 0.26
N PRO A 100 14.36 5.67 -0.70
CA PRO A 100 15.71 6.03 -1.12
C PRO A 100 15.78 7.49 -1.62
N PRO A 101 16.78 8.28 -1.21
CA PRO A 101 16.90 9.70 -1.57
C PRO A 101 16.89 9.94 -3.09
N GLU A 102 17.46 9.03 -3.88
CA GLU A 102 17.49 9.10 -5.34
C GLU A 102 16.11 9.02 -6.00
N MET A 103 15.07 8.64 -5.25
CA MET A 103 13.69 8.62 -5.72
C MET A 103 12.95 9.94 -5.50
N ILE A 104 13.57 10.88 -4.78
CA ILE A 104 13.03 12.21 -4.48
C ILE A 104 13.87 13.24 -5.25
N ASN A 105 13.23 14.27 -5.82
CA ASN A 105 13.95 15.34 -6.49
C ASN A 105 14.75 16.19 -5.48
N GLU A 106 15.73 16.98 -5.98
CA GLU A 106 16.58 17.80 -5.14
C GLU A 106 15.82 18.83 -4.29
N GLU A 107 14.69 19.32 -4.78
CA GLU A 107 13.82 20.28 -4.08
C GLU A 107 12.98 19.62 -2.97
N GLY A 108 12.91 18.30 -2.91
CA GLY A 108 12.13 17.55 -1.91
C GLY A 108 10.61 17.59 -2.07
N ASN A 109 10.11 18.09 -3.20
CA ASN A 109 8.68 18.28 -3.47
C ASN A 109 8.14 17.44 -4.65
N GLY A 110 8.97 16.60 -5.24
CA GLY A 110 8.60 15.75 -6.37
C GLY A 110 9.38 14.45 -6.42
N ILE A 111 9.06 13.62 -7.41
CA ILE A 111 9.64 12.30 -7.63
C ILE A 111 10.53 12.29 -8.87
N THR A 112 11.52 11.40 -8.86
CA THR A 112 12.44 11.21 -9.99
C THR A 112 11.95 10.14 -10.97
N SER A 113 12.63 10.02 -12.11
CA SER A 113 12.41 8.93 -13.07
C SER A 113 12.66 7.54 -12.46
N GLU A 114 13.53 7.44 -11.46
CA GLU A 114 13.80 6.17 -10.76
C GLU A 114 12.58 5.71 -9.95
N PHE A 115 11.89 6.65 -9.28
CA PHE A 115 10.61 6.33 -8.64
C PHE A 115 9.55 5.89 -9.65
N ILE A 116 9.44 6.58 -10.79
CA ILE A 116 8.48 6.22 -11.84
C ILE A 116 8.76 4.80 -12.37
N LYS A 117 10.00 4.45 -12.63
CA LYS A 117 10.39 3.08 -13.02
C LYS A 117 10.04 2.05 -11.95
N TYR A 118 10.22 2.42 -10.68
CA TYR A 118 9.88 1.55 -9.56
C TYR A 118 8.38 1.29 -9.47
N VAL A 119 7.57 2.34 -9.52
CA VAL A 119 6.13 2.26 -9.24
C VAL A 119 5.31 1.82 -10.45
N ASN A 120 5.75 2.16 -11.67
CA ASN A 120 4.96 1.95 -12.89
C ASN A 120 4.46 0.51 -13.08
N PRO A 121 5.26 -0.56 -12.85
CA PRO A 121 4.76 -1.93 -12.95
C PRO A 121 3.72 -2.29 -11.87
N LEU A 122 3.78 -1.63 -10.71
CA LEU A 122 2.90 -1.93 -9.57
C LEU A 122 1.48 -1.40 -9.76
N ILE A 123 1.31 -0.37 -10.58
CA ILE A 123 0.01 0.27 -10.85
C ILE A 123 -0.64 -0.21 -12.15
N GLN A 124 -0.23 -1.37 -12.66
CA GLN A 124 -0.71 -1.90 -13.93
C GLN A 124 -1.91 -2.84 -13.75
N GLY A 125 -2.75 -2.83 -14.78
CA GLY A 125 -3.91 -3.69 -14.88
C GLY A 125 -5.10 -3.24 -14.04
N GLU A 126 -6.29 -3.56 -14.53
CA GLU A 126 -7.56 -3.22 -13.88
C GLU A 126 -8.08 -4.42 -13.09
N ASN A 127 -8.42 -4.18 -11.83
CA ASN A 127 -9.16 -5.14 -11.02
C ASN A 127 -10.63 -4.74 -11.01
N THR A 128 -11.48 -5.54 -11.63
CA THR A 128 -12.93 -5.33 -11.63
C THR A 128 -13.59 -6.21 -10.58
N PRO A 129 -14.02 -5.66 -9.45
CA PRO A 129 -14.76 -6.42 -8.45
C PRO A 129 -16.06 -6.98 -9.04
N PRO A 130 -16.52 -8.15 -8.60
CA PRO A 130 -17.80 -8.69 -9.04
C PRO A 130 -18.96 -7.85 -8.47
N TYR A 131 -19.93 -7.56 -9.32
CA TYR A 131 -21.17 -6.87 -8.95
C TYR A 131 -22.39 -7.75 -9.29
N LEU A 132 -23.44 -7.64 -8.48
CA LEU A 132 -24.75 -8.18 -8.75
C LEU A 132 -25.79 -7.09 -8.43
N ASP A 133 -26.60 -6.75 -9.42
CA ASP A 133 -27.64 -5.70 -9.32
C ASP A 133 -27.13 -4.36 -8.73
N GLY A 134 -25.93 -3.96 -9.14
CA GLY A 134 -25.28 -2.72 -8.71
C GLY A 134 -24.60 -2.79 -7.33
N VAL A 135 -24.64 -3.94 -6.67
CA VAL A 135 -24.00 -4.16 -5.35
C VAL A 135 -22.74 -5.00 -5.50
N GLN A 136 -21.63 -4.50 -4.97
CA GLN A 136 -20.37 -5.24 -4.96
C GLN A 136 -20.51 -6.53 -4.15
N GLN A 137 -20.02 -7.63 -4.71
CA GLN A 137 -20.04 -8.94 -4.08
C GLN A 137 -18.76 -9.17 -3.28
N PHE A 138 -18.91 -9.68 -2.06
CA PHE A 138 -17.82 -10.04 -1.17
C PHE A 138 -17.79 -11.55 -0.95
N SER A 139 -16.59 -12.10 -0.82
CA SER A 139 -16.42 -13.51 -0.48
C SER A 139 -16.90 -13.77 0.97
N ILE A 140 -17.79 -14.71 1.12
CA ILE A 140 -18.24 -15.16 2.42
C ILE A 140 -17.47 -16.42 2.79
N MET A 141 -16.65 -16.35 3.84
CA MET A 141 -15.98 -17.54 4.37
C MET A 141 -17.00 -18.45 5.07
N LYS A 142 -17.14 -19.67 4.56
CA LYS A 142 -17.95 -20.68 5.24
C LYS A 142 -17.23 -21.11 6.51
N GLN A 143 -17.85 -20.89 7.67
CA GLN A 143 -17.39 -21.53 8.91
C GLN A 143 -17.61 -23.04 8.77
N LYS A 144 -16.57 -23.82 9.05
CA LYS A 144 -16.76 -25.26 9.26
C LYS A 144 -17.69 -25.45 10.47
N GLN A 145 -18.84 -26.08 10.24
CA GLN A 145 -19.67 -26.61 11.31
C GLN A 145 -18.95 -27.76 12.00
#